data_5ed586a45e2fe2687a34df39b8ad8623
#
_entry.id   5ed586a45e2fe2687a34df39b8ad8623
#
_cell.length_a   1.000
_cell.length_b   1.000
_cell.length_c   1.000
_cell.angle_alpha   90.00
_cell.angle_beta   90.00
_cell.angle_gamma   90.00
#
_symmetry.space_group_name_H-M   'P 1'
#
loop_
_entity.id
_entity.type
_entity.pdbx_description
1 polymer ?
#
loop_
_entity_poly.entity_id
_entity_poly.type
_entity_poly.pdbx_seq_one_letter_code
_entity_poly.pdbx_strand_id
1 'polypeptide(L)'
;METTELIEIIGRDKDSKHQFKANVTNETSLAQEMVAFSNSGGGAIFIGVSNDGTFAGLTREDMGRLNQLVSNAASQQVRPPINPQTENIATPDGLVIRIVVPTGVSKPYMDKNGVIWVKSAGDKRKATSREEIQRLYQSAGLIHGDEIPVPGLNIADLDIDYFKVFFERNFSESLDDQDLPLPVLLGNMNLMENGIFNVSGALLFARNPSLRLPVFITKAIAFPGKEIHETDYVDSQDITGKIADVFQKSIGFVLGNIRHIQGDQGVNAPGEPEIPKIALEELIANALIHRDYFVSAPVRILLFSDRVEIISPGHLPNDLTIENIKMGNSNIRNPILASYATKILPYRGIGSGIIRALKEYPDIDFVDDHDGNRFIVTVWRKVPHV
;
A
#
# COMPACT_ATOMS: atom_id res chain seq x y z
N MET A 1 29.43 1.37 -14.80
CA MET A 1 29.92 1.26 -13.40
C MET A 1 31.44 1.22 -13.41
N GLU A 2 32.07 2.04 -12.58
CA GLU A 2 33.52 2.08 -12.45
C GLU A 2 34.02 0.96 -11.52
N THR A 3 35.26 0.51 -11.71
CA THR A 3 35.86 -0.57 -10.88
C THR A 3 35.90 -0.21 -9.40
N THR A 4 36.10 1.06 -9.06
CA THR A 4 36.10 1.54 -7.67
C THR A 4 34.74 1.35 -6.99
N GLU A 5 33.64 1.67 -7.69
CA GLU A 5 32.27 1.47 -7.22
C GLU A 5 31.98 -0.03 -7.01
N LEU A 6 32.47 -0.89 -7.91
CA LEU A 6 32.33 -2.34 -7.78
C LEU A 6 33.04 -2.85 -6.51
N ILE A 7 34.26 -2.38 -6.23
CA ILE A 7 35.01 -2.77 -5.02
C ILE A 7 34.27 -2.36 -3.75
N GLU A 8 33.68 -1.17 -3.72
CA GLU A 8 32.88 -0.74 -2.57
C GLU A 8 31.65 -1.62 -2.34
N ILE A 9 30.97 -2.03 -3.42
CA ILE A 9 29.80 -2.93 -3.33
C ILE A 9 30.24 -4.31 -2.81
N ILE A 10 31.33 -4.84 -3.33
CA ILE A 10 31.90 -6.13 -2.89
C ILE A 10 32.25 -6.08 -1.40
N GLY A 11 32.84 -4.97 -0.93
CA GLY A 11 33.22 -4.80 0.47
C GLY A 11 32.06 -4.76 1.48
N ARG A 12 30.81 -4.67 0.99
CA ARG A 12 29.60 -4.69 1.83
C ARG A 12 28.97 -6.09 1.94
N ASP A 13 29.57 -7.12 1.37
CA ASP A 13 29.01 -8.46 1.24
C ASP A 13 27.70 -8.55 0.43
N LYS A 14 27.22 -9.78 0.23
CA LYS A 14 25.91 -10.01 -0.38
C LYS A 14 24.79 -9.55 0.55
N ASP A 15 23.79 -8.90 -0.02
CA ASP A 15 22.61 -8.40 0.68
C ASP A 15 21.33 -8.68 -0.13
N SER A 16 20.23 -8.04 0.25
CA SER A 16 18.95 -8.16 -0.46
C SER A 16 18.96 -7.55 -1.88
N LYS A 17 19.98 -6.77 -2.23
CA LYS A 17 20.11 -6.07 -3.52
C LYS A 17 21.29 -6.56 -4.36
N HIS A 18 22.26 -7.23 -3.76
CA HIS A 18 23.49 -7.66 -4.42
C HIS A 18 23.74 -9.16 -4.24
N GLN A 19 24.06 -9.84 -5.34
CA GLN A 19 24.42 -11.26 -5.37
C GLN A 19 25.70 -11.44 -6.15
N PHE A 20 26.66 -12.18 -5.59
CA PHE A 20 27.93 -12.49 -6.22
C PHE A 20 28.00 -13.96 -6.63
N LYS A 21 28.62 -14.23 -7.78
CA LYS A 21 28.89 -15.59 -8.30
C LYS A 21 30.21 -15.59 -9.07
N ALA A 22 31.13 -16.46 -8.69
CA ALA A 22 32.42 -16.60 -9.40
C ALA A 22 32.21 -16.96 -10.88
N ASN A 23 31.30 -17.89 -11.16
CA ASN A 23 30.86 -18.29 -12.50
C ASN A 23 29.45 -18.87 -12.44
N VAL A 24 28.78 -18.95 -13.58
CA VAL A 24 27.45 -19.55 -13.71
C VAL A 24 27.44 -20.51 -14.89
N THR A 25 27.01 -21.73 -14.64
CA THR A 25 26.84 -22.79 -15.67
C THR A 25 25.39 -23.30 -15.72
N ASN A 26 24.58 -23.01 -14.70
CA ASN A 26 23.24 -23.50 -14.56
C ASN A 26 22.21 -22.35 -14.76
N GLU A 27 21.55 -22.37 -15.93
CA GLU A 27 20.50 -21.41 -16.29
C GLU A 27 19.34 -21.37 -15.28
N THR A 28 18.93 -22.53 -14.77
CA THR A 28 17.83 -22.63 -13.82
C THR A 28 18.17 -21.93 -12.50
N SER A 29 19.38 -22.09 -12.00
CA SER A 29 19.84 -21.42 -10.77
C SER A 29 19.90 -19.90 -10.95
N LEU A 30 20.33 -19.42 -12.12
CA LEU A 30 20.36 -18.00 -12.44
C LEU A 30 18.93 -17.43 -12.58
N ALA A 31 18.05 -18.16 -13.26
CA ALA A 31 16.64 -17.77 -13.39
C ALA A 31 15.96 -17.63 -12.03
N GLN A 32 16.23 -18.56 -11.10
CA GLN A 32 15.68 -18.48 -9.74
C GLN A 32 16.16 -17.22 -8.98
N GLU A 33 17.40 -16.76 -9.16
CA GLU A 33 17.87 -15.48 -8.60
C GLU A 33 17.14 -14.30 -9.25
N MET A 34 16.98 -14.33 -10.58
CA MET A 34 16.23 -13.30 -11.31
C MET A 34 14.78 -13.22 -10.85
N VAL A 35 14.12 -14.37 -10.70
CA VAL A 35 12.75 -14.45 -10.14
C VAL A 35 12.71 -13.84 -8.75
N ALA A 36 13.65 -14.20 -7.87
CA ALA A 36 13.69 -13.71 -6.50
C ALA A 36 13.86 -12.18 -6.46
N PHE A 37 14.75 -11.63 -7.27
CA PHE A 37 14.91 -10.17 -7.38
C PHE A 37 13.67 -9.48 -7.93
N SER A 38 13.07 -10.01 -9.02
CA SER A 38 11.86 -9.40 -9.62
C SER A 38 10.68 -9.38 -8.64
N ASN A 39 10.56 -10.40 -7.78
CA ASN A 39 9.52 -10.43 -6.75
C ASN A 39 9.81 -9.56 -5.52
N SER A 40 11.08 -9.19 -5.29
CA SER A 40 11.55 -8.56 -4.03
C SER A 40 12.15 -7.16 -4.19
N GLY A 41 11.75 -6.40 -5.21
CA GLY A 41 12.20 -5.01 -5.38
C GLY A 41 13.47 -4.82 -6.19
N GLY A 42 13.82 -5.82 -7.04
CA GLY A 42 14.96 -5.75 -7.94
C GLY A 42 16.33 -5.87 -7.26
N GLY A 43 17.39 -5.83 -8.06
CA GLY A 43 18.77 -5.89 -7.57
C GLY A 43 19.78 -6.18 -8.69
N ALA A 44 21.01 -6.50 -8.31
CA ALA A 44 22.11 -6.77 -9.22
C ALA A 44 22.78 -8.12 -8.92
N ILE A 45 23.09 -8.88 -9.99
CA ILE A 45 23.88 -10.10 -9.92
C ILE A 45 25.22 -9.80 -10.58
N PHE A 46 26.32 -10.05 -9.87
CA PHE A 46 27.68 -9.91 -10.37
C PHE A 46 28.27 -11.30 -10.62
N ILE A 47 28.59 -11.60 -11.89
CA ILE A 47 29.27 -12.84 -12.27
C ILE A 47 30.73 -12.51 -12.56
N GLY A 48 31.66 -13.28 -12.00
CA GLY A 48 33.07 -13.02 -11.99
C GLY A 48 33.63 -12.58 -10.65
N VAL A 49 32.78 -12.62 -9.60
CA VAL A 49 33.15 -12.30 -8.22
C VAL A 49 32.74 -13.46 -7.32
N SER A 50 33.64 -13.98 -6.53
CA SER A 50 33.40 -15.02 -5.53
C SER A 50 32.70 -14.43 -4.28
N ASN A 51 32.15 -15.31 -3.44
CA ASN A 51 31.49 -14.86 -2.19
C ASN A 51 32.48 -14.23 -1.18
N ASP A 52 33.75 -14.47 -1.27
CA ASP A 52 34.80 -13.85 -0.47
C ASP A 52 35.31 -12.51 -1.04
N GLY A 53 34.71 -12.03 -2.12
CA GLY A 53 35.07 -10.79 -2.79
C GLY A 53 36.20 -10.88 -3.78
N THR A 54 36.76 -12.08 -4.02
CA THR A 54 37.87 -12.26 -5.00
C THR A 54 37.32 -12.30 -6.43
N PHE A 55 38.11 -11.75 -7.39
CA PHE A 55 37.75 -11.80 -8.81
C PHE A 55 38.09 -13.18 -9.40
N ALA A 56 37.18 -13.73 -10.19
CA ALA A 56 37.33 -15.07 -10.78
C ALA A 56 38.12 -15.09 -12.09
N GLY A 57 38.53 -13.94 -12.62
CA GLY A 57 39.35 -13.85 -13.83
C GLY A 57 38.61 -14.28 -15.10
N LEU A 58 37.33 -13.88 -15.30
CA LEU A 58 36.60 -14.22 -16.51
C LEU A 58 37.23 -13.67 -17.76
N THR A 59 37.21 -14.47 -18.85
CA THR A 59 37.77 -14.15 -20.16
C THR A 59 36.71 -13.56 -21.10
N ARG A 60 37.14 -13.08 -22.27
CA ARG A 60 36.19 -12.63 -23.32
C ARG A 60 35.31 -13.76 -23.87
N GLU A 61 35.84 -15.00 -23.91
CA GLU A 61 35.07 -16.16 -24.32
C GLU A 61 33.96 -16.48 -23.31
N ASP A 62 34.25 -16.39 -22.00
CA ASP A 62 33.28 -16.53 -20.94
C ASP A 62 32.16 -15.50 -21.07
N MET A 63 32.45 -14.25 -21.47
CA MET A 63 31.44 -13.20 -21.65
C MET A 63 30.38 -13.56 -22.69
N GLY A 64 30.78 -14.13 -23.83
CA GLY A 64 29.85 -14.58 -24.89
C GLY A 64 28.92 -15.67 -24.39
N ARG A 65 29.49 -16.69 -23.75
CA ARG A 65 28.73 -17.80 -23.14
C ARG A 65 27.78 -17.33 -22.06
N LEU A 66 28.23 -16.45 -21.16
CA LEU A 66 27.44 -15.96 -20.04
C LEU A 66 26.30 -15.03 -20.50
N ASN A 67 26.55 -14.14 -21.47
CA ASN A 67 25.50 -13.32 -22.05
C ASN A 67 24.37 -14.15 -22.69
N GLN A 68 24.72 -15.24 -23.39
CA GLN A 68 23.73 -16.16 -23.93
C GLN A 68 22.96 -16.88 -22.82
N LEU A 69 23.66 -17.31 -21.76
CA LEU A 69 23.04 -17.97 -20.60
C LEU A 69 22.11 -17.02 -19.86
N VAL A 70 22.46 -15.74 -19.69
CA VAL A 70 21.60 -14.70 -19.10
C VAL A 70 20.34 -14.51 -19.93
N SER A 71 20.49 -14.38 -21.26
CA SER A 71 19.36 -14.22 -22.19
C SER A 71 18.39 -15.41 -22.13
N ASN A 72 18.93 -16.63 -22.15
CA ASN A 72 18.13 -17.86 -22.06
C ASN A 72 17.42 -17.96 -20.70
N ALA A 73 18.13 -17.68 -19.60
CA ALA A 73 17.55 -17.70 -18.26
C ALA A 73 16.38 -16.74 -18.16
N ALA A 74 16.56 -15.50 -18.58
CA ALA A 74 15.56 -14.44 -18.48
C ALA A 74 14.32 -14.69 -19.35
N SER A 75 14.52 -15.18 -20.59
CA SER A 75 13.43 -15.35 -21.58
C SER A 75 12.73 -16.71 -21.50
N GLN A 76 13.48 -17.78 -21.17
CA GLN A 76 12.93 -19.16 -21.25
C GLN A 76 12.67 -19.81 -19.89
N GLN A 77 13.37 -19.37 -18.84
CA GLN A 77 13.27 -20.01 -17.53
C GLN A 77 12.50 -19.18 -16.50
N VAL A 78 12.21 -17.89 -16.80
CA VAL A 78 11.39 -16.99 -15.97
C VAL A 78 9.99 -16.83 -16.58
N ARG A 79 8.96 -16.83 -15.77
CA ARG A 79 7.55 -16.65 -16.15
C ARG A 79 6.89 -15.58 -15.27
N PRO A 80 6.32 -14.50 -15.84
CA PRO A 80 6.54 -14.04 -17.22
C PRO A 80 8.01 -13.70 -17.48
N PRO A 81 8.46 -13.63 -18.77
CA PRO A 81 9.84 -13.27 -19.10
C PRO A 81 10.24 -11.88 -18.57
N ILE A 82 11.51 -11.70 -18.27
CA ILE A 82 12.09 -10.43 -17.85
C ILE A 82 13.18 -9.96 -18.80
N ASN A 83 13.47 -8.66 -18.78
CA ASN A 83 14.51 -8.04 -19.58
C ASN A 83 15.57 -7.39 -18.67
N PRO A 84 16.52 -8.18 -18.12
CA PRO A 84 17.59 -7.62 -17.31
C PRO A 84 18.55 -6.80 -18.18
N GLN A 85 19.14 -5.75 -17.61
CA GLN A 85 20.22 -5.01 -18.26
C GLN A 85 21.55 -5.64 -17.88
N THR A 86 22.45 -5.80 -18.85
CA THR A 86 23.80 -6.33 -18.62
C THR A 86 24.87 -5.29 -18.91
N GLU A 87 25.91 -5.26 -18.11
CA GLU A 87 27.06 -4.38 -18.25
C GLU A 87 28.33 -5.20 -17.99
N ASN A 88 29.32 -5.07 -18.89
CA ASN A 88 30.62 -5.72 -18.76
C ASN A 88 31.60 -4.74 -18.12
N ILE A 89 32.19 -5.14 -17.00
CA ILE A 89 33.14 -4.33 -16.25
C ILE A 89 34.53 -4.97 -16.37
N ALA A 90 35.53 -4.19 -16.79
CA ALA A 90 36.91 -4.61 -16.81
C ALA A 90 37.56 -4.33 -15.46
N THR A 91 38.21 -5.34 -14.89
CA THR A 91 38.99 -5.22 -13.66
C THR A 91 40.45 -5.64 -13.93
N PRO A 92 41.41 -5.31 -13.06
CA PRO A 92 42.80 -5.77 -13.20
C PRO A 92 42.94 -7.29 -13.28
N ASP A 93 42.01 -8.02 -12.63
CA ASP A 93 42.08 -9.49 -12.49
C ASP A 93 41.14 -10.23 -13.45
N GLY A 94 40.52 -9.54 -14.42
CA GLY A 94 39.62 -10.14 -15.41
C GLY A 94 38.34 -9.35 -15.63
N LEU A 95 37.33 -9.99 -16.23
CA LEU A 95 36.06 -9.37 -16.55
C LEU A 95 34.98 -9.77 -15.53
N VAL A 96 34.03 -8.86 -15.29
CA VAL A 96 32.83 -9.07 -14.46
C VAL A 96 31.59 -8.68 -15.26
N ILE A 97 30.54 -9.49 -15.22
CA ILE A 97 29.23 -9.13 -15.76
C ILE A 97 28.35 -8.66 -14.59
N ARG A 98 27.87 -7.44 -14.69
CA ARG A 98 26.78 -6.94 -13.86
C ARG A 98 25.45 -7.17 -14.57
N ILE A 99 24.50 -7.83 -13.93
CA ILE A 99 23.14 -8.07 -14.41
C ILE A 99 22.20 -7.30 -13.48
N VAL A 100 21.57 -6.25 -13.98
CA VAL A 100 20.57 -5.49 -13.24
C VAL A 100 19.21 -6.10 -13.52
N VAL A 101 18.59 -6.67 -12.49
CA VAL A 101 17.26 -7.25 -12.54
C VAL A 101 16.28 -6.22 -11.99
N PRO A 102 15.34 -5.74 -12.81
CA PRO A 102 14.36 -4.75 -12.35
C PRO A 102 13.36 -5.37 -11.35
N THR A 103 12.77 -4.53 -10.54
CA THR A 103 11.53 -4.87 -9.83
C THR A 103 10.46 -5.23 -10.85
N GLY A 104 9.88 -6.40 -10.68
CA GLY A 104 8.85 -6.88 -11.60
C GLY A 104 7.49 -6.20 -11.38
N VAL A 105 6.86 -5.80 -12.47
CA VAL A 105 5.50 -5.21 -12.46
C VAL A 105 4.40 -6.28 -12.55
N SER A 106 4.72 -7.46 -13.10
CA SER A 106 3.77 -8.55 -13.33
C SER A 106 3.97 -9.69 -12.30
N LYS A 107 4.07 -9.33 -11.02
CA LYS A 107 4.20 -10.30 -9.92
C LYS A 107 2.95 -11.20 -9.81
N PRO A 108 3.09 -12.45 -9.33
CA PRO A 108 4.33 -13.13 -8.98
C PRO A 108 5.06 -13.68 -10.21
N TYR A 109 6.37 -13.47 -10.26
CA TYR A 109 7.24 -14.17 -11.19
C TYR A 109 7.55 -15.58 -10.67
N MET A 110 7.71 -16.52 -11.59
CA MET A 110 7.95 -17.94 -11.29
C MET A 110 9.11 -18.46 -12.12
N ASP A 111 9.80 -19.49 -11.64
CA ASP A 111 10.67 -20.25 -12.50
C ASP A 111 9.85 -21.15 -13.46
N LYS A 112 10.53 -21.82 -14.39
CA LYS A 112 9.88 -22.72 -15.38
C LYS A 112 9.03 -23.83 -14.75
N ASN A 113 9.27 -24.17 -13.48
CA ASN A 113 8.55 -25.21 -12.74
C ASN A 113 7.37 -24.63 -11.95
N GLY A 114 7.06 -23.35 -12.11
CA GLY A 114 5.97 -22.66 -11.38
C GLY A 114 6.32 -22.30 -9.94
N VAL A 115 7.59 -22.33 -9.55
CA VAL A 115 8.01 -21.99 -8.19
C VAL A 115 8.26 -20.49 -8.07
N ILE A 116 7.61 -19.87 -7.09
CA ILE A 116 7.81 -18.47 -6.73
C ILE A 116 9.02 -18.36 -5.79
N TRP A 117 10.02 -17.59 -6.20
CA TRP A 117 11.20 -17.30 -5.41
C TRP A 117 11.18 -15.84 -4.95
N VAL A 118 11.65 -15.58 -3.72
CA VAL A 118 11.78 -14.24 -3.12
C VAL A 118 13.14 -14.12 -2.46
N LYS A 119 13.64 -12.90 -2.30
CA LYS A 119 14.87 -12.64 -1.54
C LYS A 119 14.60 -12.75 -0.05
N SER A 120 15.58 -13.28 0.68
CA SER A 120 15.63 -13.33 2.13
C SER A 120 17.05 -12.97 2.54
N ALA A 121 17.25 -11.71 2.90
CA ALA A 121 18.61 -11.12 3.03
C ALA A 121 19.46 -11.39 1.77
N GLY A 122 20.65 -11.93 1.91
CA GLY A 122 21.54 -12.26 0.79
C GLY A 122 21.14 -13.47 -0.06
N ASP A 123 20.17 -14.30 0.37
CA ASP A 123 19.80 -15.53 -0.30
C ASP A 123 18.40 -15.49 -0.93
N LYS A 124 18.10 -16.45 -1.80
CA LYS A 124 16.75 -16.71 -2.28
C LYS A 124 16.09 -17.82 -1.49
N ARG A 125 14.79 -17.73 -1.32
CA ARG A 125 13.95 -18.82 -0.79
C ARG A 125 12.65 -18.94 -1.58
N LYS A 126 11.98 -20.07 -1.43
CA LYS A 126 10.65 -20.24 -1.98
C LYS A 126 9.63 -19.46 -1.15
N ALA A 127 8.72 -18.76 -1.83
CA ALA A 127 7.51 -18.25 -1.19
C ALA A 127 6.55 -19.42 -0.97
N THR A 128 6.25 -19.75 0.28
CA THR A 128 5.40 -20.89 0.64
C THR A 128 4.20 -20.50 1.50
N SER A 129 4.26 -19.32 2.13
CA SER A 129 3.11 -18.84 2.91
C SER A 129 2.04 -18.28 1.96
N ARG A 130 0.77 -18.62 2.28
CA ARG A 130 -0.39 -18.14 1.53
C ARG A 130 -0.43 -16.60 1.52
N GLU A 131 -0.14 -15.99 2.66
CA GLU A 131 -0.15 -14.54 2.87
C GLU A 131 0.92 -13.83 2.02
N GLU A 132 2.12 -14.41 1.90
CA GLU A 132 3.17 -13.87 1.06
C GLU A 132 2.81 -13.94 -0.43
N ILE A 133 2.28 -15.07 -0.87
CA ILE A 133 1.81 -15.26 -2.26
C ILE A 133 0.67 -14.28 -2.57
N GLN A 134 -0.29 -14.14 -1.66
CA GLN A 134 -1.39 -13.18 -1.78
C GLN A 134 -0.88 -11.74 -1.94
N ARG A 135 0.12 -11.32 -1.15
CA ARG A 135 0.73 -9.99 -1.27
C ARG A 135 1.36 -9.76 -2.65
N LEU A 136 1.98 -10.77 -3.23
CA LEU A 136 2.54 -10.66 -4.57
C LEU A 136 1.45 -10.43 -5.63
N TYR A 137 0.31 -11.15 -5.56
CA TYR A 137 -0.84 -10.91 -6.43
C TYR A 137 -1.45 -9.52 -6.22
N GLN A 138 -1.58 -9.11 -4.96
CA GLN A 138 -2.10 -7.80 -4.59
C GLN A 138 -1.19 -6.67 -5.11
N SER A 139 0.14 -6.83 -4.99
CA SER A 139 1.10 -5.85 -5.50
C SER A 139 1.09 -5.72 -7.02
N ALA A 140 0.67 -6.74 -7.73
CA ALA A 140 0.47 -6.71 -9.18
C ALA A 140 -0.90 -6.17 -9.62
N GLY A 141 -1.78 -5.82 -8.67
CA GLY A 141 -3.14 -5.40 -8.99
C GLY A 141 -4.03 -6.50 -9.59
N LEU A 142 -3.73 -7.77 -9.29
CA LEU A 142 -4.50 -8.92 -9.78
C LEU A 142 -5.62 -9.32 -8.83
N ILE A 143 -5.55 -8.91 -7.58
CA ILE A 143 -6.59 -9.09 -6.56
C ILE A 143 -6.71 -7.81 -5.73
N HIS A 144 -7.94 -7.45 -5.40
CA HIS A 144 -8.24 -6.28 -4.59
C HIS A 144 -9.10 -6.68 -3.39
N GLY A 145 -8.79 -6.11 -2.21
CA GLY A 145 -9.49 -6.44 -0.98
C GLY A 145 -10.93 -5.94 -0.94
N ASP A 146 -11.20 -4.88 -1.68
CA ASP A 146 -12.52 -4.27 -1.78
C ASP A 146 -13.49 -5.00 -2.71
N GLU A 147 -12.99 -5.96 -3.52
CA GLU A 147 -13.79 -6.83 -4.40
C GLU A 147 -14.24 -8.13 -3.72
N ILE A 148 -13.71 -8.44 -2.51
CA ILE A 148 -14.01 -9.71 -1.84
C ILE A 148 -15.50 -9.78 -1.51
N PRO A 149 -16.20 -10.89 -1.89
CA PRO A 149 -17.58 -11.09 -1.48
C PRO A 149 -17.73 -11.16 0.05
N VAL A 150 -18.83 -10.59 0.57
CA VAL A 150 -19.16 -10.61 2.00
C VAL A 150 -20.32 -11.60 2.24
N PRO A 151 -20.04 -12.84 2.62
CA PRO A 151 -21.08 -13.85 2.80
C PRO A 151 -22.12 -13.39 3.82
N GLY A 152 -23.41 -13.49 3.44
CA GLY A 152 -24.54 -13.12 4.28
C GLY A 152 -24.96 -11.64 4.19
N LEU A 153 -24.33 -10.84 3.32
CA LEU A 153 -24.87 -9.55 2.89
C LEU A 153 -25.41 -9.67 1.47
N ASN A 154 -26.66 -9.34 1.28
CA ASN A 154 -27.38 -9.43 0.03
C ASN A 154 -28.26 -8.21 -0.21
N ILE A 155 -29.10 -8.23 -1.25
CA ILE A 155 -29.95 -7.08 -1.63
C ILE A 155 -30.88 -6.61 -0.52
N ALA A 156 -31.31 -7.50 0.40
CA ALA A 156 -32.16 -7.11 1.52
C ALA A 156 -31.43 -6.22 2.56
N ASP A 157 -30.12 -6.23 2.55
CA ASP A 157 -29.28 -5.42 3.44
C ASP A 157 -28.99 -4.03 2.85
N LEU A 158 -29.36 -3.77 1.59
CA LEU A 158 -29.17 -2.48 0.93
C LEU A 158 -29.95 -1.39 1.68
N ASP A 159 -29.30 -0.26 1.94
CA ASP A 159 -29.96 0.98 2.33
C ASP A 159 -30.52 1.64 1.06
N ILE A 160 -31.74 1.23 0.69
CA ILE A 160 -32.35 1.61 -0.59
C ILE A 160 -32.57 3.13 -0.70
N ASP A 161 -32.93 3.77 0.39
CA ASP A 161 -33.20 5.21 0.38
C ASP A 161 -31.92 6.00 0.19
N TYR A 162 -30.86 5.61 0.89
CA TYR A 162 -29.52 6.19 0.70
C TYR A 162 -28.98 5.93 -0.71
N PHE A 163 -29.18 4.73 -1.25
CA PHE A 163 -28.75 4.38 -2.59
C PHE A 163 -29.51 5.17 -3.67
N LYS A 164 -30.83 5.38 -3.52
CA LYS A 164 -31.63 6.22 -4.43
C LYS A 164 -31.08 7.64 -4.50
N VAL A 165 -30.88 8.28 -3.36
CA VAL A 165 -30.30 9.64 -3.30
C VAL A 165 -28.91 9.70 -3.96
N PHE A 166 -28.06 8.69 -3.70
CA PHE A 166 -26.76 8.60 -4.35
C PHE A 166 -26.87 8.45 -5.87
N PHE A 167 -27.77 7.58 -6.33
CA PHE A 167 -27.97 7.27 -7.76
C PHE A 167 -28.44 8.51 -8.52
N GLU A 168 -29.51 9.14 -8.07
CA GLU A 168 -30.08 10.36 -8.66
C GLU A 168 -29.06 11.49 -8.73
N ARG A 169 -28.31 11.70 -7.64
CA ARG A 169 -27.28 12.76 -7.59
C ARG A 169 -26.14 12.54 -8.58
N ASN A 170 -25.75 11.30 -8.84
CA ASN A 170 -24.57 11.01 -9.63
C ASN A 170 -24.84 10.66 -11.09
N PHE A 171 -26.04 10.18 -11.41
CA PHE A 171 -26.42 9.78 -12.75
C PHE A 171 -27.49 10.70 -13.36
N SER A 172 -28.09 11.59 -12.57
CA SER A 172 -29.17 12.50 -12.99
C SER A 172 -30.43 11.76 -13.52
N GLU A 173 -30.61 10.54 -13.05
CA GLU A 173 -31.72 9.64 -13.40
C GLU A 173 -32.32 9.06 -12.14
N SER A 174 -33.65 8.80 -12.15
CA SER A 174 -34.30 8.13 -11.02
C SER A 174 -33.96 6.63 -11.03
N LEU A 175 -33.70 6.06 -9.85
CA LEU A 175 -33.53 4.62 -9.72
C LEU A 175 -34.83 3.86 -10.10
N ASP A 176 -36.01 4.48 -9.84
CA ASP A 176 -37.31 3.87 -10.13
C ASP A 176 -37.64 3.83 -11.64
N ASP A 177 -36.95 4.62 -12.46
CA ASP A 177 -37.08 4.65 -13.92
C ASP A 177 -36.13 3.67 -14.64
N GLN A 178 -35.33 2.89 -13.88
CA GLN A 178 -34.39 1.91 -14.46
C GLN A 178 -35.11 0.63 -14.86
N ASP A 179 -34.92 0.19 -16.09
CA ASP A 179 -35.47 -1.07 -16.62
C ASP A 179 -34.75 -2.32 -16.07
N LEU A 180 -33.55 -2.16 -15.50
CA LEU A 180 -32.75 -3.27 -14.99
C LEU A 180 -33.17 -3.63 -13.56
N PRO A 181 -33.29 -4.94 -13.24
CA PRO A 181 -33.45 -5.38 -11.87
C PRO A 181 -32.30 -4.87 -10.98
N LEU A 182 -32.62 -4.40 -9.79
CA LEU A 182 -31.64 -3.80 -8.87
C LEU A 182 -30.39 -4.67 -8.61
N PRO A 183 -30.47 -6.01 -8.45
CA PRO A 183 -29.26 -6.84 -8.33
C PRO A 183 -28.37 -6.81 -9.57
N VAL A 184 -28.95 -6.69 -10.76
CA VAL A 184 -28.20 -6.60 -12.02
C VAL A 184 -27.52 -5.24 -12.12
N LEU A 185 -28.23 -4.16 -11.74
CA LEU A 185 -27.68 -2.82 -11.70
C LEU A 185 -26.48 -2.74 -10.74
N LEU A 186 -26.62 -3.26 -9.51
CA LEU A 186 -25.53 -3.31 -8.54
C LEU A 186 -24.37 -4.17 -9.01
N GLY A 187 -24.64 -5.26 -9.76
CA GLY A 187 -23.61 -6.08 -10.40
C GLY A 187 -22.83 -5.29 -11.45
N ASN A 188 -23.53 -4.57 -12.35
CA ASN A 188 -22.92 -3.71 -13.37
C ASN A 188 -22.08 -2.55 -12.75
N MET A 189 -22.44 -2.13 -11.54
CA MET A 189 -21.71 -1.14 -10.76
C MET A 189 -20.54 -1.72 -9.96
N ASN A 190 -20.21 -3.01 -10.10
CA ASN A 190 -19.21 -3.75 -9.35
C ASN A 190 -19.39 -3.70 -7.82
N LEU A 191 -20.62 -3.61 -7.33
CA LEU A 191 -20.93 -3.56 -5.90
C LEU A 191 -21.43 -4.90 -5.36
N MET A 192 -21.80 -5.82 -6.27
CA MET A 192 -22.37 -7.11 -5.94
C MET A 192 -21.99 -8.15 -7.00
N GLU A 193 -21.76 -9.36 -6.57
CA GLU A 193 -21.56 -10.51 -7.46
C GLU A 193 -22.42 -11.70 -6.99
N ASN A 194 -23.10 -12.39 -7.90
CA ASN A 194 -23.96 -13.53 -7.60
C ASN A 194 -24.97 -13.27 -6.46
N GLY A 195 -25.51 -12.06 -6.35
CA GLY A 195 -26.46 -11.66 -5.32
C GLY A 195 -25.84 -11.35 -3.93
N ILE A 196 -24.52 -11.34 -3.83
CA ILE A 196 -23.77 -11.07 -2.60
C ILE A 196 -22.98 -9.76 -2.77
N PHE A 197 -23.08 -8.87 -1.80
CA PHE A 197 -22.24 -7.65 -1.78
C PHE A 197 -20.76 -8.01 -1.66
N ASN A 198 -19.91 -7.32 -2.39
CA ASN A 198 -18.50 -7.25 -2.08
C ASN A 198 -18.24 -6.23 -0.94
N VAL A 199 -16.99 -6.17 -0.47
CA VAL A 199 -16.60 -5.25 0.63
C VAL A 199 -16.93 -3.80 0.28
N SER A 200 -16.67 -3.35 -0.96
CA SER A 200 -17.03 -1.99 -1.40
C SER A 200 -18.53 -1.74 -1.31
N GLY A 201 -19.33 -2.61 -1.91
CA GLY A 201 -20.78 -2.48 -1.91
C GLY A 201 -21.36 -2.47 -0.50
N ALA A 202 -20.83 -3.34 0.37
CA ALA A 202 -21.20 -3.40 1.77
C ALA A 202 -20.88 -2.10 2.52
N LEU A 203 -19.65 -1.62 2.42
CA LEU A 203 -19.19 -0.41 3.12
C LEU A 203 -19.83 0.87 2.58
N LEU A 204 -20.19 0.90 1.31
CA LEU A 204 -20.82 2.06 0.68
C LEU A 204 -22.32 2.13 0.96
N PHE A 205 -23.04 1.00 0.85
CA PHE A 205 -24.49 1.04 0.71
C PHE A 205 -25.28 0.08 1.61
N ALA A 206 -24.63 -0.86 2.34
CA ALA A 206 -25.38 -1.68 3.29
C ALA A 206 -25.82 -0.85 4.52
N ARG A 207 -27.02 -1.13 5.08
CA ARG A 207 -27.55 -0.43 6.27
C ARG A 207 -26.62 -0.57 7.48
N ASN A 208 -26.11 -1.78 7.73
CA ASN A 208 -25.26 -2.10 8.88
C ASN A 208 -24.10 -2.99 8.46
N PRO A 209 -23.09 -2.45 7.74
CA PRO A 209 -21.97 -3.26 7.25
C PRO A 209 -21.15 -3.91 8.38
N SER A 210 -21.07 -3.26 9.55
CA SER A 210 -20.29 -3.75 10.70
C SER A 210 -20.84 -5.06 11.31
N LEU A 211 -22.07 -5.45 11.02
CA LEU A 211 -22.57 -6.76 11.46
C LEU A 211 -21.85 -7.95 10.80
N ARG A 212 -21.40 -7.79 9.56
CA ARG A 212 -20.63 -8.80 8.81
C ARG A 212 -19.16 -8.44 8.66
N LEU A 213 -18.83 -7.16 8.82
CA LEU A 213 -17.49 -6.59 8.71
C LEU A 213 -17.10 -5.90 10.03
N PRO A 214 -17.09 -6.62 11.18
CA PRO A 214 -16.96 -6.00 12.51
C PRO A 214 -15.61 -5.34 12.75
N VAL A 215 -14.58 -5.68 11.96
CA VAL A 215 -13.24 -5.11 12.07
C VAL A 215 -12.99 -3.94 11.11
N PHE A 216 -13.89 -3.71 10.12
CA PHE A 216 -13.73 -2.62 9.16
C PHE A 216 -14.42 -1.34 9.66
N ILE A 217 -14.10 -0.98 10.89
CA ILE A 217 -14.57 0.18 11.63
C ILE A 217 -13.40 1.11 11.93
N THR A 218 -13.68 2.26 12.53
CA THR A 218 -12.65 3.10 13.16
C THR A 218 -12.76 3.03 14.66
N LYS A 219 -11.66 2.70 15.35
CA LYS A 219 -11.54 2.83 16.81
C LYS A 219 -10.86 4.14 17.15
N ALA A 220 -11.56 5.01 17.85
CA ALA A 220 -11.07 6.33 18.20
C ALA A 220 -10.99 6.46 19.72
N ILE A 221 -9.81 6.88 20.24
CA ILE A 221 -9.58 7.06 21.68
C ILE A 221 -8.82 8.36 21.90
N ALA A 222 -9.26 9.17 22.84
CA ALA A 222 -8.57 10.37 23.32
C ALA A 222 -7.98 10.12 24.71
N PHE A 223 -6.67 10.25 24.83
CA PHE A 223 -5.92 10.10 26.07
C PHE A 223 -5.59 11.47 26.71
N PRO A 224 -5.57 11.59 28.06
CA PRO A 224 -5.21 12.84 28.71
C PRO A 224 -3.72 13.17 28.58
N GLY A 225 -2.85 12.18 28.42
CA GLY A 225 -1.41 12.29 28.37
C GLY A 225 -0.81 12.00 26.98
N LYS A 226 0.42 11.46 26.98
CA LYS A 226 1.20 11.19 25.78
C LYS A 226 1.36 9.71 25.45
N GLU A 227 0.91 8.83 26.33
CA GLU A 227 1.20 7.39 26.27
C GLU A 227 -0.07 6.57 26.08
N ILE A 228 0.02 5.51 25.27
CA ILE A 228 -1.10 4.62 24.96
C ILE A 228 -1.47 3.68 26.13
N HIS A 229 -0.57 3.47 27.08
CA HIS A 229 -0.77 2.59 28.22
C HIS A 229 -1.46 3.25 29.41
N GLU A 230 -1.83 4.51 29.29
CA GLU A 230 -2.65 5.18 30.30
C GLU A 230 -4.00 4.47 30.42
N THR A 231 -4.40 4.17 31.65
CA THR A 231 -5.68 3.49 31.94
C THR A 231 -6.88 4.42 31.78
N ASP A 232 -6.64 5.73 31.93
CA ASP A 232 -7.67 6.75 31.81
C ASP A 232 -7.75 7.26 30.38
N TYR A 233 -8.94 7.52 29.89
CA TYR A 233 -9.21 8.15 28.59
C TYR A 233 -10.23 9.28 28.74
N VAL A 234 -10.16 10.25 27.87
CA VAL A 234 -11.09 11.38 27.83
C VAL A 234 -12.36 10.98 27.06
N ASP A 235 -12.18 10.28 25.93
CA ASP A 235 -13.27 9.80 25.07
C ASP A 235 -12.83 8.50 24.36
N SER A 236 -13.78 7.59 24.11
CA SER A 236 -13.52 6.35 23.40
C SER A 236 -14.76 5.93 22.59
N GLN A 237 -14.58 5.70 21.28
CA GLN A 237 -15.67 5.37 20.39
C GLN A 237 -15.28 4.27 19.39
N ASP A 238 -16.17 3.29 19.22
CA ASP A 238 -16.17 2.38 18.09
C ASP A 238 -17.09 2.98 17.00
N ILE A 239 -16.47 3.61 16.00
CA ILE A 239 -17.17 4.33 14.94
C ILE A 239 -17.53 3.35 13.83
N THR A 240 -18.82 3.11 13.68
CA THR A 240 -19.43 2.13 12.77
C THR A 240 -20.40 2.79 11.78
N GLY A 241 -20.76 2.06 10.71
CA GLY A 241 -21.69 2.49 9.70
C GLY A 241 -21.14 2.40 8.28
N LYS A 242 -21.81 3.05 7.33
CA LYS A 242 -21.30 3.21 5.97
C LYS A 242 -20.01 4.05 6.00
N ILE A 243 -19.17 3.93 4.99
CA ILE A 243 -17.88 4.64 4.97
C ILE A 243 -18.04 6.16 5.10
N ALA A 244 -19.13 6.72 4.55
CA ALA A 244 -19.46 8.14 4.71
C ALA A 244 -19.74 8.50 6.18
N ASP A 245 -20.48 7.66 6.89
CA ASP A 245 -20.80 7.86 8.31
C ASP A 245 -19.52 7.72 9.15
N VAL A 246 -18.72 6.70 8.86
CA VAL A 246 -17.43 6.46 9.56
C VAL A 246 -16.51 7.66 9.36
N PHE A 247 -16.42 8.17 8.14
CA PHE A 247 -15.60 9.36 7.83
C PHE A 247 -16.08 10.58 8.63
N GLN A 248 -17.37 10.94 8.55
CA GLN A 248 -17.90 12.13 9.22
C GLN A 248 -17.79 12.05 10.75
N LYS A 249 -18.10 10.88 11.32
CA LYS A 249 -17.98 10.65 12.77
C LYS A 249 -16.53 10.69 13.22
N SER A 250 -15.58 10.16 12.41
CA SER A 250 -14.15 10.22 12.71
C SER A 250 -13.63 11.66 12.74
N ILE A 251 -14.04 12.49 11.77
CA ILE A 251 -13.74 13.93 11.78
C ILE A 251 -14.35 14.59 13.02
N GLY A 252 -15.63 14.32 13.30
CA GLY A 252 -16.33 14.85 14.47
C GLY A 252 -15.64 14.49 15.79
N PHE A 253 -15.17 13.23 15.92
CA PHE A 253 -14.43 12.78 17.10
C PHE A 253 -13.13 13.58 17.28
N VAL A 254 -12.32 13.74 16.22
CA VAL A 254 -11.07 14.49 16.32
C VAL A 254 -11.37 15.95 16.66
N LEU A 255 -12.27 16.61 15.93
CA LEU A 255 -12.61 18.02 16.15
C LEU A 255 -13.20 18.27 17.55
N GLY A 256 -13.96 17.31 18.10
CA GLY A 256 -14.51 17.43 19.45
C GLY A 256 -13.48 17.27 20.59
N ASN A 257 -12.33 16.65 20.29
CA ASN A 257 -11.29 16.34 21.28
C ASN A 257 -9.97 17.12 21.10
N ILE A 258 -9.91 18.01 20.09
CA ILE A 258 -8.79 18.97 19.93
C ILE A 258 -9.21 20.37 20.38
N ARG A 259 -8.24 21.24 20.55
CA ARG A 259 -8.51 22.64 20.97
C ARG A 259 -9.05 23.46 19.81
N HIS A 260 -9.94 24.40 20.16
CA HIS A 260 -10.41 25.46 19.27
C HIS A 260 -9.82 26.80 19.73
N ILE A 261 -9.14 27.49 18.82
CA ILE A 261 -8.41 28.74 19.08
C ILE A 261 -9.31 29.87 18.61
N GLN A 262 -9.75 30.71 19.54
CA GLN A 262 -10.61 31.84 19.22
C GLN A 262 -9.84 33.01 18.61
N GLY A 263 -8.54 33.16 18.95
CA GLY A 263 -7.69 34.25 18.47
C GLY A 263 -8.30 35.62 18.79
N ASP A 264 -8.16 36.56 17.86
CA ASP A 264 -8.70 37.92 17.97
C ASP A 264 -10.16 38.05 17.52
N GLN A 265 -10.85 36.95 17.33
CA GLN A 265 -12.25 36.94 16.88
C GLN A 265 -13.18 37.35 18.04
N GLY A 266 -14.36 37.89 17.69
CA GLY A 266 -15.36 38.30 18.68
C GLY A 266 -15.84 37.12 19.56
N VAL A 267 -16.31 37.43 20.77
CA VAL A 267 -16.69 36.47 21.81
C VAL A 267 -17.70 35.40 21.32
N ASN A 268 -18.51 35.71 20.35
CA ASN A 268 -19.52 34.78 19.76
C ASN A 268 -19.03 34.06 18.49
N ALA A 269 -17.77 34.29 18.05
CA ALA A 269 -17.25 33.56 16.91
C ALA A 269 -16.83 32.13 17.31
N PRO A 270 -17.14 31.10 16.54
CA PRO A 270 -16.61 29.77 16.78
C PRO A 270 -15.09 29.81 16.61
N GLY A 271 -14.35 29.23 17.56
CA GLY A 271 -12.90 29.10 17.44
C GLY A 271 -12.51 28.20 16.27
N GLU A 272 -11.35 28.46 15.69
CA GLU A 272 -10.77 27.60 14.67
C GLU A 272 -10.07 26.38 15.31
N PRO A 273 -10.24 25.16 14.77
CA PRO A 273 -9.53 24.01 15.30
C PRO A 273 -8.02 24.17 15.13
N GLU A 274 -7.26 23.78 16.14
CA GLU A 274 -5.78 23.88 16.13
C GLU A 274 -5.12 23.09 14.98
N ILE A 275 -5.80 22.05 14.49
CA ILE A 275 -5.46 21.32 13.27
C ILE A 275 -6.55 21.63 12.23
N PRO A 276 -6.20 22.20 11.07
CA PRO A 276 -7.19 22.53 10.04
C PRO A 276 -8.03 21.33 9.63
N LYS A 277 -9.35 21.51 9.56
CA LYS A 277 -10.29 20.45 9.19
C LYS A 277 -9.92 19.77 7.85
N ILE A 278 -9.46 20.55 6.87
CA ILE A 278 -9.08 20.04 5.54
C ILE A 278 -7.91 19.05 5.63
N ALA A 279 -6.95 19.26 6.52
CA ALA A 279 -5.85 18.31 6.73
C ALA A 279 -6.39 16.99 7.31
N LEU A 280 -7.27 17.06 8.32
CA LEU A 280 -7.90 15.88 8.90
C LEU A 280 -8.76 15.12 7.89
N GLU A 281 -9.54 15.83 7.06
CA GLU A 281 -10.36 15.23 6.00
C GLU A 281 -9.52 14.43 5.01
N GLU A 282 -8.40 14.99 4.54
CA GLU A 282 -7.51 14.28 3.62
C GLU A 282 -6.88 13.04 4.27
N LEU A 283 -6.37 13.16 5.49
CA LEU A 283 -5.68 12.07 6.16
C LEU A 283 -6.63 10.92 6.54
N ILE A 284 -7.82 11.24 7.04
CA ILE A 284 -8.82 10.23 7.42
C ILE A 284 -9.43 9.57 6.18
N ALA A 285 -9.72 10.34 5.10
CA ALA A 285 -10.17 9.76 3.84
C ALA A 285 -9.14 8.77 3.29
N ASN A 286 -7.86 9.17 3.26
CA ASN A 286 -6.78 8.29 2.82
C ASN A 286 -6.68 7.02 3.68
N ALA A 287 -6.79 7.13 5.00
CA ALA A 287 -6.73 5.99 5.90
C ALA A 287 -7.87 4.98 5.66
N LEU A 288 -9.08 5.45 5.33
CA LEU A 288 -10.24 4.61 5.04
C LEU A 288 -10.18 4.00 3.63
N ILE A 289 -9.78 4.77 2.62
CA ILE A 289 -9.81 4.34 1.22
C ILE A 289 -8.61 3.45 0.88
N HIS A 290 -7.42 3.74 1.41
CA HIS A 290 -6.19 3.02 1.05
C HIS A 290 -5.78 1.93 2.04
N ARG A 291 -6.57 1.67 3.10
CA ARG A 291 -6.30 0.55 4.00
C ARG A 291 -6.23 -0.77 3.25
N ASP A 292 -5.51 -1.73 3.80
CA ASP A 292 -5.52 -3.10 3.30
C ASP A 292 -6.75 -3.85 3.85
N TYR A 293 -7.72 -4.14 2.97
CA TYR A 293 -8.94 -4.88 3.32
C TYR A 293 -8.72 -6.40 3.46
N PHE A 294 -7.52 -6.91 3.14
CA PHE A 294 -7.13 -8.27 3.53
C PHE A 294 -6.66 -8.36 4.99
N VAL A 295 -6.36 -7.23 5.63
CA VAL A 295 -5.95 -7.16 7.03
C VAL A 295 -7.16 -6.98 7.94
N SER A 296 -7.43 -7.98 8.77
CA SER A 296 -8.54 -7.98 9.75
C SER A 296 -8.20 -7.13 10.98
N ALA A 297 -8.11 -5.81 10.80
CA ALA A 297 -7.85 -4.85 11.87
C ALA A 297 -8.61 -3.53 11.61
N PRO A 298 -9.03 -2.76 12.63
CA PRO A 298 -9.66 -1.46 12.47
C PRO A 298 -8.64 -0.38 12.08
N VAL A 299 -9.12 0.69 11.45
CA VAL A 299 -8.41 1.97 11.46
C VAL A 299 -8.43 2.48 12.90
N ARG A 300 -7.33 3.05 13.37
CA ARG A 300 -7.26 3.62 14.73
C ARG A 300 -6.96 5.11 14.64
N ILE A 301 -7.69 5.88 15.45
CA ILE A 301 -7.44 7.32 15.63
C ILE A 301 -7.15 7.51 17.12
N LEU A 302 -5.92 7.82 17.45
CA LEU A 302 -5.46 7.99 18.83
C LEU A 302 -5.08 9.46 19.04
N LEU A 303 -5.79 10.13 19.94
CA LEU A 303 -5.50 11.51 20.31
C LEU A 303 -4.71 11.52 21.61
N PHE A 304 -3.59 12.19 21.58
CA PHE A 304 -2.75 12.44 22.75
C PHE A 304 -2.69 13.95 23.05
N SER A 305 -2.14 14.32 24.19
CA SER A 305 -2.00 15.72 24.55
C SER A 305 -1.14 16.53 23.58
N ASP A 306 -0.21 15.88 22.84
CA ASP A 306 0.76 16.49 21.94
C ASP A 306 0.61 16.11 20.48
N ARG A 307 -0.22 15.12 20.13
CA ARG A 307 -0.40 14.62 18.74
C ARG A 307 -1.71 13.90 18.50
N VAL A 308 -2.04 13.71 17.25
CA VAL A 308 -3.07 12.80 16.75
C VAL A 308 -2.41 11.75 15.88
N GLU A 309 -2.59 10.48 16.16
CA GLU A 309 -2.13 9.38 15.32
C GLU A 309 -3.30 8.74 14.56
N ILE A 310 -3.17 8.62 13.24
CA ILE A 310 -4.10 7.92 12.37
C ILE A 310 -3.37 6.70 11.84
N ILE A 311 -3.80 5.50 12.24
CA ILE A 311 -3.12 4.24 11.95
C ILE A 311 -4.02 3.41 11.05
N SER A 312 -3.58 3.20 9.82
CA SER A 312 -4.28 2.40 8.81
C SER A 312 -3.65 1.01 8.68
N PRO A 313 -4.43 -0.08 8.65
CA PRO A 313 -3.93 -1.42 8.36
C PRO A 313 -3.33 -1.53 6.95
N GLY A 314 -2.15 -2.13 6.84
CA GLY A 314 -1.39 -2.29 5.60
C GLY A 314 -0.33 -1.21 5.42
N HIS A 315 0.91 -1.62 5.12
CA HIS A 315 1.99 -0.73 4.70
C HIS A 315 1.74 -0.17 3.29
N LEU A 316 2.56 0.78 2.81
CA LEU A 316 2.42 1.38 1.47
C LEU A 316 2.50 0.30 0.38
N PRO A 317 1.62 0.33 -0.65
CA PRO A 317 1.59 -0.67 -1.71
C PRO A 317 2.67 -0.43 -2.77
N ASN A 318 3.09 -1.51 -3.45
CA ASN A 318 3.81 -1.47 -4.73
C ASN A 318 5.05 -0.60 -4.74
N ASP A 319 5.91 -0.76 -3.76
CA ASP A 319 7.19 -0.04 -3.63
C ASP A 319 7.03 1.50 -3.54
N LEU A 320 5.84 2.01 -3.22
CA LEU A 320 5.67 3.42 -2.86
C LEU A 320 6.49 3.73 -1.61
N THR A 321 7.16 4.87 -1.64
CA THR A 321 7.87 5.42 -0.48
C THR A 321 7.13 6.63 0.09
N ILE A 322 7.52 7.05 1.30
CA ILE A 322 7.01 8.27 1.92
C ILE A 322 7.30 9.49 1.03
N GLU A 323 8.48 9.53 0.41
CA GLU A 323 8.86 10.59 -0.53
C GLU A 323 7.93 10.61 -1.75
N ASN A 324 7.60 9.43 -2.30
CA ASN A 324 6.70 9.31 -3.44
C ASN A 324 5.31 9.88 -3.11
N ILE A 325 4.72 9.51 -1.96
CA ILE A 325 3.39 10.01 -1.58
C ILE A 325 3.39 11.52 -1.29
N LYS A 326 4.48 12.06 -0.73
CA LYS A 326 4.66 13.51 -0.53
C LYS A 326 4.78 14.28 -1.85
N MET A 327 5.24 13.63 -2.92
CA MET A 327 5.26 14.18 -4.29
C MET A 327 3.94 13.99 -5.04
N GLY A 328 2.95 13.31 -4.45
CA GLY A 328 1.63 13.08 -5.05
C GLY A 328 1.52 11.80 -5.85
N ASN A 329 2.52 10.92 -5.80
CA ASN A 329 2.39 9.61 -6.40
C ASN A 329 1.41 8.78 -5.57
N SER A 330 0.49 8.09 -6.23
CA SER A 330 -0.48 7.23 -5.58
C SER A 330 -0.60 5.89 -6.32
N ASN A 331 -0.88 4.85 -5.56
CA ASN A 331 -1.26 3.56 -6.10
C ASN A 331 -2.59 3.15 -5.44
N ILE A 332 -3.58 2.84 -6.27
CA ILE A 332 -4.93 2.52 -5.79
C ILE A 332 -4.98 1.04 -5.41
N ARG A 333 -5.07 0.76 -4.11
CA ARG A 333 -5.21 -0.59 -3.57
C ARG A 333 -6.65 -1.12 -3.69
N ASN A 334 -7.64 -0.24 -3.61
CA ASN A 334 -9.06 -0.54 -3.56
C ASN A 334 -9.79 0.26 -4.66
N PRO A 335 -9.77 -0.22 -5.92
CA PRO A 335 -10.20 0.57 -7.07
C PRO A 335 -11.69 0.90 -7.06
N ILE A 336 -12.54 -0.03 -6.63
CA ILE A 336 -13.98 0.21 -6.57
C ILE A 336 -14.25 1.28 -5.51
N LEU A 337 -13.75 1.07 -4.28
CA LEU A 337 -13.98 2.00 -3.18
C LEU A 337 -13.44 3.40 -3.49
N ALA A 338 -12.24 3.50 -4.08
CA ALA A 338 -11.65 4.79 -4.48
C ALA A 338 -12.49 5.50 -5.54
N SER A 339 -13.04 4.77 -6.51
CA SER A 339 -13.92 5.34 -7.54
C SER A 339 -15.17 5.97 -6.93
N TYR A 340 -15.83 5.30 -5.98
CA TYR A 340 -17.01 5.82 -5.31
C TYR A 340 -16.70 6.90 -4.27
N ALA A 341 -15.52 6.85 -3.64
CA ALA A 341 -15.08 7.85 -2.67
C ALA A 341 -15.06 9.26 -3.25
N THR A 342 -14.71 9.42 -4.53
CA THR A 342 -14.72 10.72 -5.23
C THR A 342 -16.11 11.34 -5.32
N LYS A 343 -17.17 10.55 -5.17
CA LYS A 343 -18.58 10.96 -5.26
C LYS A 343 -19.23 11.13 -3.90
N ILE A 344 -18.66 10.51 -2.86
CA ILE A 344 -19.28 10.42 -1.52
C ILE A 344 -18.49 11.19 -0.47
N LEU A 345 -17.18 11.26 -0.60
CA LEU A 345 -16.26 11.91 0.35
C LEU A 345 -15.59 13.13 -0.31
N PRO A 346 -14.99 14.04 0.47
CA PRO A 346 -14.14 15.12 -0.07
C PRO A 346 -12.78 14.58 -0.56
N TYR A 347 -12.83 13.53 -1.35
CA TYR A 347 -11.69 12.79 -1.88
C TYR A 347 -11.59 12.98 -3.39
N ARG A 348 -10.43 13.36 -3.93
CA ARG A 348 -10.26 13.64 -5.37
C ARG A 348 -9.67 12.49 -6.18
N GLY A 349 -8.96 11.56 -5.54
CA GLY A 349 -8.37 10.40 -6.22
C GLY A 349 -7.19 10.67 -7.16
N ILE A 350 -6.59 11.86 -7.13
CA ILE A 350 -5.50 12.27 -8.01
C ILE A 350 -4.13 12.37 -7.31
N GLY A 351 -3.98 11.78 -6.13
CA GLY A 351 -2.72 11.80 -5.37
C GLY A 351 -2.41 13.13 -4.67
N SER A 352 -3.23 14.18 -4.81
CA SER A 352 -2.96 15.50 -4.26
C SER A 352 -3.33 15.66 -2.77
N GLY A 353 -3.93 14.65 -2.14
CA GLY A 353 -4.46 14.73 -0.78
C GLY A 353 -3.36 15.00 0.27
N ILE A 354 -2.30 14.22 0.24
CA ILE A 354 -1.14 14.39 1.15
C ILE A 354 -0.47 15.76 0.94
N ILE A 355 -0.32 16.19 -0.32
CA ILE A 355 0.26 17.51 -0.64
C ILE A 355 -0.60 18.62 -0.04
N ARG A 356 -1.94 18.53 -0.15
CA ARG A 356 -2.85 19.52 0.45
C ARG A 356 -2.77 19.51 1.96
N ALA A 357 -2.80 18.34 2.58
CA ALA A 357 -2.68 18.22 4.03
C ALA A 357 -1.40 18.89 4.54
N LEU A 358 -0.25 18.58 3.93
CA LEU A 358 1.05 19.17 4.29
C LEU A 358 1.13 20.67 4.02
N LYS A 359 0.46 21.17 2.98
CA LYS A 359 0.40 22.61 2.69
C LYS A 359 -0.41 23.37 3.75
N GLU A 360 -1.53 22.81 4.18
CA GLU A 360 -2.40 23.41 5.20
C GLU A 360 -1.81 23.24 6.62
N TYR A 361 -1.14 22.11 6.87
CA TYR A 361 -0.54 21.78 8.15
C TYR A 361 0.75 20.99 7.94
N PRO A 362 1.94 21.64 8.04
CA PRO A 362 3.22 20.96 7.74
C PRO A 362 3.71 20.02 8.83
N ASP A 363 3.21 20.14 10.08
CA ASP A 363 3.65 19.35 11.23
C ASP A 363 3.02 17.94 11.21
N ILE A 364 3.30 17.20 10.12
CA ILE A 364 2.80 15.84 9.89
C ILE A 364 3.96 14.92 9.57
N ASP A 365 4.07 13.82 10.32
CA ASP A 365 5.02 12.73 10.05
C ASP A 365 4.30 11.50 9.54
N PHE A 366 5.02 10.72 8.73
CA PHE A 366 4.54 9.47 8.14
C PHE A 366 5.52 8.35 8.46
N VAL A 367 5.01 7.19 8.85
CA VAL A 367 5.80 5.98 9.09
C VAL A 367 5.17 4.82 8.33
N ASP A 368 5.93 4.20 7.43
CA ASP A 368 5.59 2.96 6.74
C ASP A 368 6.16 1.78 7.53
N ASP A 369 5.36 1.25 8.47
CA ASP A 369 5.76 0.17 9.37
C ASP A 369 5.51 -1.19 8.70
N HIS A 370 6.52 -1.69 7.99
CA HIS A 370 6.46 -2.98 7.30
C HIS A 370 6.34 -4.16 8.27
N ASP A 371 7.00 -4.11 9.42
CA ASP A 371 6.98 -5.19 10.42
C ASP A 371 5.61 -5.29 11.10
N GLY A 372 5.03 -4.14 11.43
CA GLY A 372 3.67 -4.05 11.97
C GLY A 372 2.57 -4.12 10.91
N ASN A 373 2.91 -4.16 9.62
CA ASN A 373 2.01 -4.12 8.47
C ASN A 373 0.93 -3.03 8.62
N ARG A 374 1.37 -1.78 8.82
CA ARG A 374 0.52 -0.63 9.03
C ARG A 374 1.18 0.65 8.52
N PHE A 375 0.35 1.62 8.19
CA PHE A 375 0.79 2.97 7.85
C PHE A 375 0.32 3.93 8.94
N ILE A 376 1.24 4.73 9.48
CA ILE A 376 0.99 5.64 10.60
C ILE A 376 1.18 7.07 10.13
N VAL A 377 0.19 7.90 10.38
CA VAL A 377 0.26 9.35 10.20
C VAL A 377 0.19 10.00 11.58
N THR A 378 1.21 10.78 11.92
CA THR A 378 1.27 11.56 13.16
C THR A 378 1.11 13.03 12.86
N VAL A 379 0.06 13.65 13.37
CA VAL A 379 -0.22 15.08 13.27
C VAL A 379 0.13 15.70 14.61
N TRP A 380 1.20 16.47 14.66
CA TRP A 380 1.67 17.10 15.89
C TRP A 380 0.80 18.29 16.28
N ARG A 381 0.39 18.36 17.54
CA ARG A 381 -0.41 19.46 18.07
C ARG A 381 0.50 20.60 18.49
N LYS A 382 0.11 21.83 18.20
CA LYS A 382 0.84 23.01 18.69
C LYS A 382 0.64 23.12 20.19
N VAL A 383 1.72 22.88 20.96
CA VAL A 383 1.69 23.11 22.41
C VAL A 383 1.54 24.62 22.65
N PRO A 384 0.63 25.08 23.53
CA PRO A 384 0.60 26.46 23.90
C PRO A 384 1.95 26.81 24.53
N HIS A 385 2.58 27.88 24.07
CA HIS A 385 3.61 28.52 24.88
C HIS A 385 2.91 29.04 26.15
N VAL A 386 3.17 28.38 27.27
CA VAL A 386 2.78 28.82 28.61
C VAL A 386 3.60 30.04 28.99
#